data_f338dab07e7df8c94ed159222f0ccc41
#
_entry.id   f338dab07e7df8c94ed159222f0ccc41
#
_cell.length_a   1.000
_cell.length_b   1.000
_cell.length_c   1.000
_cell.angle_alpha   90.00
_cell.angle_beta   90.00
_cell.angle_gamma   90.00
#
_symmetry.space_group_name_H-M   'P 1'
#
loop_
_entity.id
_entity.type
_entity.pdbx_description
1 polymer ?
#
loop_
_entity_poly.entity_id
_entity_poly.type
_entity_poly.pdbx_seq_one_letter_code
_entity_poly.pdbx_strand_id
1 'polypeptide(L)'
;MTMDHFSEYKAIQNEVNAALETYFTADCPQKELLDAMRYSLLAGGKRIRPLLLVKFCEISGGDRAAALPAACGIEMLHTYSLIHDDLPCMDNDDLRRGKPTCHKMFGETNAVLAGDALQSA
;
A
#
# COMPACT_ATOMS: atom_id res chain seq x y z
N MET A 1 -29.67 15.79 -4.17
CA MET A 1 -28.32 16.34 -4.19
C MET A 1 -27.39 15.31 -4.81
N THR A 2 -26.66 15.74 -5.80
CA THR A 2 -25.66 14.85 -6.43
C THR A 2 -24.41 14.87 -5.57
N MET A 3 -23.99 13.71 -5.13
CA MET A 3 -22.72 13.60 -4.46
C MET A 3 -21.61 13.80 -5.48
N ASP A 4 -20.62 14.59 -5.14
CA ASP A 4 -19.44 14.76 -5.94
C ASP A 4 -18.62 13.45 -5.84
N HIS A 5 -18.54 12.69 -6.92
CA HIS A 5 -17.79 11.44 -6.96
C HIS A 5 -16.32 11.63 -6.62
N PHE A 6 -15.76 12.76 -7.00
CA PHE A 6 -14.37 13.08 -6.67
C PHE A 6 -14.18 13.25 -5.17
N SER A 7 -15.10 13.96 -4.49
CA SER A 7 -15.05 14.13 -3.03
C SER A 7 -15.19 12.80 -2.31
N GLU A 8 -16.07 11.92 -2.79
CA GLU A 8 -16.24 10.58 -2.22
C GLU A 8 -14.99 9.74 -2.39
N TYR A 9 -14.40 9.76 -3.58
CA TYR A 9 -13.13 9.08 -3.86
C TYR A 9 -12.04 9.58 -2.91
N LYS A 10 -11.92 10.90 -2.75
CA LYS A 10 -10.94 11.48 -1.83
C LYS A 10 -11.15 11.09 -0.39
N ALA A 11 -12.40 11.03 0.06
CA ALA A 11 -12.73 10.59 1.42
C ALA A 11 -12.27 9.16 1.66
N ILE A 12 -12.56 8.25 0.73
CA ILE A 12 -12.15 6.85 0.85
C ILE A 12 -10.62 6.74 0.78
N GLN A 13 -9.98 7.46 -0.13
CA GLN A 13 -8.52 7.49 -0.25
C GLN A 13 -7.87 7.92 1.06
N ASN A 14 -8.40 8.97 1.69
CA ASN A 14 -7.88 9.48 2.97
C ASN A 14 -8.08 8.46 4.09
N GLU A 15 -9.22 7.78 4.15
CA GLU A 15 -9.48 6.74 5.15
C GLU A 15 -8.54 5.55 4.97
N VAL A 16 -8.31 5.13 3.73
CA VAL A 16 -7.35 4.04 3.43
C VAL A 16 -5.94 4.45 3.82
N ASN A 17 -5.51 5.65 3.45
CA ASN A 17 -4.17 6.13 3.79
C ASN A 17 -3.98 6.21 5.31
N ALA A 18 -4.97 6.71 6.04
CA ALA A 18 -4.92 6.77 7.51
C ALA A 18 -4.82 5.37 8.12
N ALA A 19 -5.59 4.41 7.59
CA ALA A 19 -5.54 3.03 8.05
C ALA A 19 -4.17 2.39 7.76
N LEU A 20 -3.61 2.61 6.58
CA LEU A 20 -2.30 2.08 6.20
C LEU A 20 -1.19 2.57 7.14
N GLU A 21 -1.27 3.81 7.61
CA GLU A 21 -0.27 4.38 8.52
C GLU A 21 -0.21 3.67 9.87
N THR A 22 -1.24 2.94 10.25
CA THR A 22 -1.29 2.21 11.53
C THR A 22 -0.53 0.88 11.50
N TYR A 23 -0.17 0.39 10.30
CA TYR A 23 0.49 -0.90 10.15
C TYR A 23 2.01 -0.79 10.27
N PHE A 24 2.64 -1.86 10.78
CA PHE A 24 4.09 -2.01 10.84
C PHE A 24 4.80 -0.93 11.65
N THR A 25 4.16 -0.49 12.74
CA THR A 25 4.68 0.56 13.61
C THR A 25 5.38 0.02 14.86
N ALA A 26 5.47 -1.32 15.00
CA ALA A 26 6.04 -1.94 16.18
C ALA A 26 7.52 -1.59 16.35
N ASP A 27 7.94 -1.36 17.59
CA ASP A 27 9.35 -1.22 17.93
C ASP A 27 9.93 -2.62 18.13
N CYS A 28 10.70 -3.07 17.15
CA CYS A 28 11.26 -4.42 17.13
C CYS A 28 12.63 -4.43 16.47
N PRO A 29 13.42 -5.54 16.65
CA PRO A 29 14.74 -5.63 16.02
C PRO A 29 14.73 -5.53 14.49
N GLN A 30 13.60 -5.84 13.85
CA GLN A 30 13.45 -5.79 12.39
C GLN A 30 13.01 -4.41 11.89
N LYS A 31 13.42 -3.36 12.56
CA LYS A 31 12.97 -1.99 12.24
C LYS A 31 13.28 -1.61 10.80
N GLU A 32 14.43 -1.96 10.27
CA GLU A 32 14.81 -1.62 8.90
C GLU A 32 13.87 -2.28 7.88
N LEU A 33 13.46 -3.53 8.13
CA LEU A 33 12.48 -4.21 7.29
C LEU A 33 11.13 -3.49 7.35
N LEU A 34 10.67 -3.15 8.54
CA LEU A 34 9.40 -2.42 8.70
C LEU A 34 9.46 -1.06 8.03
N ASP A 35 10.58 -0.36 8.14
CA ASP A 35 10.76 0.94 7.47
C ASP A 35 10.69 0.79 5.95
N ALA A 36 11.28 -0.26 5.39
CA ALA A 36 11.22 -0.53 3.96
C ALA A 36 9.78 -0.83 3.49
N MET A 37 9.05 -1.62 4.27
CA MET A 37 7.63 -1.93 3.98
C MET A 37 6.79 -0.66 4.00
N ARG A 38 6.92 0.15 5.04
CA ARG A 38 6.18 1.41 5.19
C ARG A 38 6.56 2.42 4.11
N TYR A 39 7.83 2.51 3.76
CA TYR A 39 8.28 3.44 2.73
C TYR A 39 7.52 3.23 1.43
N SER A 40 7.42 1.99 0.96
CA SER A 40 6.73 1.68 -0.29
C SER A 40 5.21 1.76 -0.13
N LEU A 41 4.67 1.26 0.98
CA LEU A 41 3.23 1.25 1.22
C LEU A 41 2.66 2.67 1.34
N LEU A 42 3.42 3.58 1.97
CA LEU A 42 2.99 4.95 2.23
C LEU A 42 3.50 5.95 1.19
N ALA A 43 4.17 5.49 0.13
CA ALA A 43 4.74 6.37 -0.89
C ALA A 43 3.69 7.12 -1.73
N GLY A 44 2.43 6.86 -1.51
CA GLY A 44 1.33 7.47 -2.25
C GLY A 44 0.79 6.54 -3.34
N GLY A 45 -0.06 7.09 -4.17
CA GLY A 45 -0.72 6.35 -5.23
C GLY A 45 -2.21 6.64 -5.23
N LYS A 46 -2.90 6.14 -6.25
CA LYS A 46 -4.31 6.45 -6.48
C LYS A 46 -5.25 5.67 -5.57
N ARG A 47 -4.78 4.57 -4.98
CA ARG A 47 -5.59 3.70 -4.10
C ARG A 47 -6.84 3.17 -4.79
N ILE A 48 -6.76 2.87 -6.08
CA ILE A 48 -7.91 2.43 -6.87
C ILE A 48 -8.42 1.07 -6.42
N ARG A 49 -7.51 0.13 -6.14
CA ARG A 49 -7.89 -1.22 -5.70
C ARG A 49 -8.63 -1.21 -4.36
N PRO A 50 -8.12 -0.52 -3.33
CA PRO A 50 -8.88 -0.34 -2.08
C PRO A 50 -10.22 0.37 -2.30
N LEU A 51 -10.26 1.39 -3.15
CA LEU A 51 -11.49 2.12 -3.48
C LEU A 51 -12.54 1.16 -4.03
N LEU A 52 -12.17 0.34 -5.01
CA LEU A 52 -13.09 -0.61 -5.61
C LEU A 52 -13.60 -1.62 -4.58
N LEU A 53 -12.73 -2.12 -3.72
CA LEU A 53 -13.12 -3.08 -2.69
C LEU A 53 -14.14 -2.46 -1.74
N VAL A 54 -13.89 -1.24 -1.26
CA VAL A 54 -14.80 -0.54 -0.35
C VAL A 54 -16.14 -0.29 -1.04
N LYS A 55 -16.12 0.16 -2.30
CA LYS A 55 -17.35 0.44 -3.05
C LYS A 55 -18.18 -0.81 -3.30
N PHE A 56 -17.56 -1.91 -3.70
CA PHE A 56 -18.29 -3.17 -3.88
C PHE A 56 -18.86 -3.69 -2.57
N CYS A 57 -18.13 -3.51 -1.46
CA CYS A 57 -18.64 -3.86 -0.14
C CYS A 57 -19.91 -3.04 0.20
N GLU A 58 -19.87 -1.73 0.00
CA GLU A 58 -21.00 -0.85 0.29
C GLU A 58 -22.21 -1.17 -0.60
N ILE A 59 -21.99 -1.43 -1.90
CA ILE A 59 -23.05 -1.82 -2.84
C ILE A 59 -23.73 -3.11 -2.41
N SER A 60 -22.94 -4.03 -1.83
CA SER A 60 -23.46 -5.32 -1.35
C SER A 60 -24.13 -5.23 0.03
N GLY A 61 -24.25 -4.03 0.58
CA GLY A 61 -24.88 -3.80 1.89
C GLY A 61 -23.91 -3.87 3.07
N GLY A 62 -22.61 -3.94 2.81
CA GLY A 62 -21.60 -3.98 3.86
C GLY A 62 -21.24 -2.60 4.40
N ASP A 63 -20.47 -2.60 5.48
CA ASP A 63 -20.00 -1.40 6.16
C ASP A 63 -18.59 -1.06 5.70
N ARG A 64 -18.35 0.22 5.40
CA ARG A 64 -17.03 0.73 4.99
C ARG A 64 -15.96 0.41 6.04
N ALA A 65 -16.26 0.63 7.32
CA ALA A 65 -15.29 0.37 8.39
C ALA A 65 -14.85 -1.10 8.43
N ALA A 66 -15.77 -2.02 8.17
CA ALA A 66 -15.47 -3.45 8.11
C ALA A 66 -14.64 -3.82 6.89
N ALA A 67 -14.75 -3.04 5.80
CA ALA A 67 -14.00 -3.29 4.57
C ALA A 67 -12.55 -2.79 4.61
N LEU A 68 -12.23 -1.84 5.50
CA LEU A 68 -10.91 -1.20 5.54
C LEU A 68 -9.75 -2.19 5.72
N PRO A 69 -9.79 -3.18 6.63
CA PRO A 69 -8.70 -4.14 6.75
C PRO A 69 -8.41 -4.90 5.45
N ALA A 70 -9.46 -5.36 4.75
CA ALA A 70 -9.30 -6.03 3.46
C ALA A 70 -8.78 -5.07 2.39
N ALA A 71 -9.23 -3.80 2.41
CA ALA A 71 -8.75 -2.78 1.50
C ALA A 71 -7.25 -2.52 1.69
N CYS A 72 -6.79 -2.46 2.94
CA CYS A 72 -5.37 -2.33 3.26
C CYS A 72 -4.60 -3.57 2.79
N GLY A 73 -5.15 -4.76 2.98
CA GLY A 73 -4.52 -6.01 2.54
C GLY A 73 -4.31 -6.05 1.03
N ILE A 74 -5.30 -5.65 0.25
CA ILE A 74 -5.17 -5.65 -1.21
C ILE A 74 -4.15 -4.60 -1.68
N GLU A 75 -4.03 -3.48 -0.98
CA GLU A 75 -3.00 -2.48 -1.27
C GLU A 75 -1.61 -3.00 -0.93
N MET A 76 -1.47 -3.78 0.14
CA MET A 76 -0.20 -4.45 0.48
C MET A 76 0.21 -5.42 -0.61
N LEU A 77 -0.72 -6.20 -1.16
CA LEU A 77 -0.43 -7.09 -2.29
C LEU A 77 0.01 -6.33 -3.53
N HIS A 78 -0.65 -5.22 -3.82
CA HIS A 78 -0.26 -4.36 -4.93
C HIS A 78 1.15 -3.80 -4.73
N THR A 79 1.43 -3.31 -3.52
CA THR A 79 2.72 -2.71 -3.16
C THR A 79 3.85 -3.73 -3.26
N TYR A 80 3.64 -4.97 -2.77
CA TYR A 80 4.67 -6.01 -2.88
C TYR A 80 5.03 -6.26 -4.35
N SER A 81 4.03 -6.31 -5.21
CA SER A 81 4.29 -6.57 -6.63
C SER A 81 5.12 -5.46 -7.27
N LEU A 82 4.88 -4.21 -6.88
CA LEU A 82 5.66 -3.08 -7.36
C LEU A 82 7.11 -3.13 -6.88
N ILE A 83 7.33 -3.46 -5.61
CA ILE A 83 8.68 -3.58 -5.04
C ILE A 83 9.47 -4.64 -5.79
N HIS A 84 8.88 -5.81 -6.03
CA HIS A 84 9.54 -6.91 -6.71
C HIS A 84 9.78 -6.60 -8.19
N ASP A 85 8.83 -5.96 -8.87
CA ASP A 85 8.97 -5.57 -10.27
C ASP A 85 10.10 -4.55 -10.47
N ASP A 86 10.33 -3.68 -9.49
CA ASP A 86 11.36 -2.66 -9.57
C ASP A 86 12.78 -3.20 -9.36
N LEU A 87 12.93 -4.42 -8.85
CA LEU A 87 14.24 -5.00 -8.56
C LEU A 87 15.13 -5.10 -9.81
N PRO A 88 16.48 -5.08 -9.64
CA PRO A 88 17.40 -5.20 -10.76
C PRO A 88 17.22 -6.46 -11.60
N CYS A 89 16.76 -7.56 -11.00
CA CYS A 89 16.50 -8.81 -11.71
C CYS A 89 15.18 -8.79 -12.49
N MET A 90 14.36 -7.76 -12.31
CA MET A 90 13.10 -7.59 -13.00
C MET A 90 13.19 -6.33 -13.90
N ASP A 91 12.41 -5.29 -13.62
CA ASP A 91 12.40 -4.09 -14.45
C ASP A 91 13.58 -3.16 -14.18
N ASN A 92 14.30 -3.33 -13.09
CA ASN A 92 15.46 -2.54 -12.70
C ASN A 92 15.17 -1.02 -12.68
N ASP A 93 14.07 -0.63 -12.06
CA ASP A 93 13.68 0.76 -11.96
C ASP A 93 14.36 1.45 -10.77
N ASP A 94 14.86 2.67 -11.01
CA ASP A 94 15.47 3.48 -9.96
C ASP A 94 14.47 4.40 -9.28
N LEU A 95 13.42 4.79 -9.99
CA LEU A 95 12.42 5.74 -9.51
C LEU A 95 11.01 5.19 -9.72
N ARG A 96 10.13 5.50 -8.76
CA ARG A 96 8.69 5.26 -8.85
C ARG A 96 7.97 6.47 -8.30
N ARG A 97 7.08 7.07 -9.12
CA ARG A 97 6.37 8.31 -8.79
C ARG A 97 7.31 9.43 -8.35
N GLY A 98 8.48 9.52 -9.00
CA GLY A 98 9.47 10.55 -8.71
C GLY A 98 10.32 10.31 -7.47
N LYS A 99 10.11 9.20 -6.77
CA LYS A 99 10.87 8.84 -5.57
C LYS A 99 11.76 7.61 -5.84
N PRO A 100 12.92 7.49 -5.16
CA PRO A 100 13.73 6.28 -5.29
C PRO A 100 12.91 5.03 -4.97
N THR A 101 13.18 3.95 -5.71
CA THR A 101 12.52 2.66 -5.46
C THR A 101 13.01 2.06 -4.15
N CYS A 102 12.26 1.08 -3.62
CA CYS A 102 12.57 0.46 -2.33
C CYS A 102 14.00 -0.09 -2.28
N HIS A 103 14.44 -0.78 -3.33
CA HIS A 103 15.79 -1.36 -3.33
C HIS A 103 16.89 -0.30 -3.43
N LYS A 104 16.59 0.88 -3.98
CA LYS A 104 17.54 1.99 -4.01
C LYS A 104 17.68 2.64 -2.63
N MET A 105 16.60 2.70 -1.86
CA MET A 105 16.60 3.30 -0.51
C MET A 105 17.12 2.35 0.56
N PHE A 106 16.78 1.07 0.49
CA PHE A 106 17.01 0.10 1.57
C PHE A 106 17.89 -1.09 1.17
N GLY A 107 18.31 -1.17 -0.10
CA GLY A 107 19.10 -2.28 -0.63
C GLY A 107 18.21 -3.42 -1.14
N GLU A 108 18.77 -4.29 -1.98
CA GLU A 108 18.04 -5.37 -2.62
C GLU A 108 17.49 -6.39 -1.62
N THR A 109 18.30 -6.76 -0.62
CA THR A 109 17.89 -7.76 0.38
C THR A 109 16.65 -7.28 1.13
N ASN A 110 16.67 -6.05 1.62
CA ASN A 110 15.53 -5.49 2.33
C ASN A 110 14.33 -5.33 1.42
N ALA A 111 14.52 -4.98 0.15
CA ALA A 111 13.42 -4.86 -0.81
C ALA A 111 12.77 -6.22 -1.09
N VAL A 112 13.55 -7.27 -1.32
CA VAL A 112 13.01 -8.62 -1.52
C VAL A 112 12.20 -9.05 -0.30
N LEU A 113 12.77 -8.89 0.90
CA LEU A 113 12.11 -9.30 2.14
C LEU A 113 10.89 -8.44 2.46
N ALA A 114 10.94 -7.13 2.16
CA ALA A 114 9.81 -6.24 2.35
C ALA A 114 8.62 -6.66 1.47
N GLY A 115 8.89 -6.99 0.20
CA GLY A 115 7.85 -7.50 -0.68
C GLY A 115 7.27 -8.82 -0.18
N ASP A 116 8.12 -9.75 0.22
CA ASP A 116 7.68 -11.04 0.77
C ASP A 116 6.82 -10.85 2.02
N ALA A 117 7.23 -9.96 2.93
CA ALA A 117 6.51 -9.69 4.17
C ALA A 117 5.16 -9.03 3.89
N LEU A 118 5.09 -8.08 2.97
CA LEU A 118 3.83 -7.44 2.58
C LEU A 118 2.84 -8.44 1.98
N GLN A 119 3.34 -9.38 1.19
CA GLN A 119 2.50 -10.43 0.60
C GLN A 119 1.83 -11.29 1.67
N SER A 120 2.51 -11.53 2.77
CA SER A 120 2.06 -12.41 3.84
C SER A 120 1.35 -11.70 4.99
N ALA A 121 1.36 -10.38 4.95
CA ALA A 121 0.83 -9.56 6.06
C ALA A 121 -0.70 -9.58 6.20
#